data_736fc6946bd3c99b842233c5c76166af
#
_entry.id   736fc6946bd3c99b842233c5c76166af
#
_cell.length_a   1.000
_cell.length_b   1.000
_cell.length_c   1.000
_cell.angle_alpha   90.00
_cell.angle_beta   90.00
_cell.angle_gamma   90.00
#
_symmetry.space_group_name_H-M   'P 1'
#
loop_
_entity.id
_entity.type
_entity.pdbx_description
1 polymer ?
#
loop_
_entity_poly.entity_id
_entity_poly.type
_entity_poly.pdbx_seq_one_letter_code
_entity_poly.pdbx_strand_id
1 'polypeptide(L)'
;MRRWTTFATMFVVSMIGLALVVPVGQAADAAKELAAKYILPTAKAARTVYVKGVVADASKGGMKLNEDWVKDDHAMMLPAQFVKELGKEIKEFDLSLVGTDPLYASNAAKSDAEKGMLAELAKGKEKVLVAADGATTVGMSADYAIVDSCADCHNNHPKTTKKDCKKGDFMGAIVVRLK
;
A
#
# COMPACT_ATOMS: atom_id res chain seq x y z
N MET A 1 83.01 13.38 24.27
CA MET A 1 81.78 12.89 24.93
C MET A 1 80.57 13.68 24.32
N ARG A 2 79.81 13.07 23.45
CA ARG A 2 78.71 13.68 22.74
C ARG A 2 77.40 13.08 23.28
N ARG A 3 76.60 13.91 23.99
CA ARG A 3 75.28 13.51 24.53
C ARG A 3 74.24 13.66 23.44
N TRP A 4 73.60 12.57 23.03
CA TRP A 4 72.42 12.61 22.15
C TRP A 4 71.16 12.69 23.02
N THR A 5 70.41 13.77 22.85
CA THR A 5 69.05 13.93 23.40
C THR A 5 68.05 13.49 22.33
N THR A 6 67.42 12.38 22.57
CA THR A 6 66.30 11.88 21.75
C THR A 6 65.04 12.62 22.12
N PHE A 7 64.50 13.41 21.20
CA PHE A 7 63.16 13.97 21.30
C PHE A 7 62.12 12.94 20.83
N ALA A 8 61.29 12.44 21.76
CA ALA A 8 60.15 11.61 21.46
C ALA A 8 58.97 12.53 21.09
N THR A 9 58.65 12.56 19.82
CA THR A 9 57.48 13.29 19.32
C THR A 9 56.23 12.42 19.50
N MET A 10 55.40 12.78 20.47
CA MET A 10 54.12 12.12 20.74
C MET A 10 53.08 12.60 19.76
N PHE A 11 52.71 11.80 18.75
CA PHE A 11 51.58 12.06 17.85
C PHE A 11 50.30 11.75 18.58
N VAL A 12 49.57 12.77 18.99
CA VAL A 12 48.18 12.66 19.45
C VAL A 12 47.29 12.61 18.21
N VAL A 13 46.84 11.41 17.83
CA VAL A 13 45.82 11.22 16.81
C VAL A 13 44.47 11.56 17.44
N SER A 14 44.00 12.78 17.19
CA SER A 14 42.65 13.22 17.54
C SER A 14 41.65 12.58 16.57
N MET A 15 40.99 11.49 16.96
CA MET A 15 39.85 10.97 16.24
C MET A 15 38.66 11.90 16.45
N ILE A 16 38.45 12.81 15.52
CA ILE A 16 37.19 13.57 15.44
C ILE A 16 36.14 12.61 14.91
N GLY A 17 35.35 12.05 15.81
CA GLY A 17 34.15 11.27 15.46
C GLY A 17 33.15 12.20 14.75
N LEU A 18 33.05 12.08 13.43
CA LEU A 18 32.04 12.78 12.64
C LEU A 18 30.68 12.14 12.94
N ALA A 19 29.99 12.62 13.95
CA ALA A 19 28.61 12.24 14.20
C ALA A 19 27.74 12.73 13.03
N LEU A 20 27.30 11.82 12.17
CA LEU A 20 26.30 12.11 11.12
C LEU A 20 24.98 12.47 11.81
N VAL A 21 24.73 13.75 12.00
CA VAL A 21 23.45 14.27 12.48
C VAL A 21 22.47 14.21 11.30
N VAL A 22 21.66 13.14 11.25
CA VAL A 22 20.54 13.07 10.31
C VAL A 22 19.47 14.04 10.82
N PRO A 23 19.02 15.03 10.01
CA PRO A 23 17.96 15.93 10.44
C PRO A 23 16.69 15.13 10.74
N VAL A 24 16.04 15.45 11.87
CA VAL A 24 14.88 14.70 12.42
C VAL A 24 13.76 14.51 11.39
N GLY A 25 13.51 15.50 10.52
CA GLY A 25 12.50 15.40 9.46
C GLY A 25 12.79 14.31 8.44
N GLN A 26 14.03 14.18 7.97
CA GLN A 26 14.42 13.13 7.01
C GLN A 26 14.33 11.72 7.62
N ALA A 27 14.63 11.56 8.90
CA ALA A 27 14.50 10.29 9.59
C ALA A 27 13.03 9.88 9.73
N ALA A 28 12.13 10.83 10.02
CA ALA A 28 10.69 10.57 10.11
C ALA A 28 10.10 10.15 8.75
N ASP A 29 10.49 10.80 7.65
CA ASP A 29 10.04 10.47 6.30
C ASP A 29 10.55 9.09 5.85
N ALA A 30 11.81 8.77 6.16
CA ALA A 30 12.38 7.44 5.89
C ALA A 30 11.65 6.33 6.68
N ALA A 31 11.26 6.59 7.93
CA ALA A 31 10.49 5.64 8.74
C ALA A 31 9.09 5.40 8.16
N LYS A 32 8.39 6.46 7.71
CA LYS A 32 7.08 6.35 7.05
C LYS A 32 7.19 5.61 5.72
N GLU A 33 8.22 5.88 4.92
CA GLU A 33 8.47 5.15 3.68
C GLU A 33 8.68 3.65 3.94
N LEU A 34 9.47 3.31 4.94
CA LEU A 34 9.70 1.92 5.35
C LEU A 34 8.41 1.26 5.84
N ALA A 35 7.62 1.96 6.67
CA ALA A 35 6.32 1.48 7.14
C ALA A 35 5.38 1.17 5.97
N ALA A 36 5.26 2.06 4.98
CA ALA A 36 4.45 1.83 3.78
C ALA A 36 4.89 0.57 3.02
N LYS A 37 6.20 0.35 2.90
CA LYS A 37 6.78 -0.83 2.22
C LYS A 37 6.47 -2.16 2.93
N TYR A 38 6.15 -2.17 4.21
CA TYR A 38 5.71 -3.37 4.94
C TYR A 38 4.19 -3.49 5.03
N ILE A 39 3.48 -2.38 5.26
CA ILE A 39 2.02 -2.38 5.38
C ILE A 39 1.36 -2.83 4.07
N LEU A 40 1.78 -2.29 2.94
CA LEU A 40 1.13 -2.55 1.66
C LEU A 40 1.23 -4.02 1.20
N PRO A 41 2.39 -4.68 1.21
CA PRO A 41 2.46 -6.10 0.90
C PRO A 41 1.67 -6.96 1.88
N THR A 42 1.63 -6.60 3.16
CA THR A 42 0.84 -7.30 4.18
C THR A 42 -0.65 -7.19 3.89
N ALA A 43 -1.16 -5.99 3.61
CA ALA A 43 -2.57 -5.78 3.25
C ALA A 43 -2.93 -6.50 1.93
N LYS A 44 -2.04 -6.48 0.94
CA LYS A 44 -2.22 -7.21 -0.33
C LYS A 44 -2.26 -8.72 -0.09
N ALA A 45 -1.38 -9.24 0.75
CA ALA A 45 -1.37 -10.67 1.11
C ALA A 45 -2.65 -11.07 1.85
N ALA A 46 -3.09 -10.30 2.84
CA ALA A 46 -4.33 -10.52 3.57
C ALA A 46 -5.55 -10.55 2.64
N ARG A 47 -5.66 -9.56 1.73
CA ARG A 47 -6.70 -9.56 0.69
C ARG A 47 -6.62 -10.78 -0.23
N THR A 48 -5.43 -11.19 -0.60
CA THR A 48 -5.23 -12.37 -1.46
C THR A 48 -5.68 -13.66 -0.76
N VAL A 49 -5.34 -13.83 0.52
CA VAL A 49 -5.79 -14.96 1.35
C VAL A 49 -7.30 -14.94 1.50
N TYR A 50 -7.91 -13.79 1.76
CA TYR A 50 -9.35 -13.63 1.80
C TYR A 50 -10.01 -14.10 0.50
N VAL A 51 -9.53 -13.65 -0.66
CA VAL A 51 -10.10 -14.00 -1.98
C VAL A 51 -9.91 -15.48 -2.31
N LYS A 52 -8.69 -16.01 -2.19
CA LYS A 52 -8.36 -17.38 -2.63
C LYS A 52 -8.74 -18.44 -1.64
N GLY A 53 -8.80 -18.11 -0.36
CA GLY A 53 -9.21 -19.02 0.71
C GLY A 53 -10.69 -18.87 1.04
N VAL A 54 -11.02 -17.78 1.75
CA VAL A 54 -12.36 -17.61 2.33
C VAL A 54 -13.46 -17.51 1.26
N VAL A 55 -13.28 -16.58 0.29
CA VAL A 55 -14.28 -16.35 -0.76
C VAL A 55 -14.44 -17.58 -1.65
N ALA A 56 -13.33 -18.19 -2.06
CA ALA A 56 -13.37 -19.36 -2.94
C ALA A 56 -14.06 -20.55 -2.30
N ASP A 57 -13.83 -20.82 -1.02
CA ASP A 57 -14.43 -21.94 -0.32
C ASP A 57 -15.89 -21.67 0.09
N ALA A 58 -16.20 -20.48 0.59
CA ALA A 58 -17.55 -20.11 0.96
C ALA A 58 -18.49 -20.07 -0.28
N SER A 59 -17.99 -19.65 -1.44
CA SER A 59 -18.76 -19.69 -2.69
C SER A 59 -19.10 -21.12 -3.13
N LYS A 60 -18.25 -22.11 -2.88
CA LYS A 60 -18.57 -23.52 -3.10
C LYS A 60 -19.71 -24.00 -2.19
N GLY A 61 -19.80 -23.42 -1.00
CA GLY A 61 -20.88 -23.66 -0.04
C GLY A 61 -22.18 -22.89 -0.33
N GLY A 62 -22.24 -22.12 -1.45
CA GLY A 62 -23.42 -21.38 -1.87
C GLY A 62 -23.49 -19.94 -1.35
N MET A 63 -22.51 -19.46 -0.60
CA MET A 63 -22.47 -18.05 -0.20
C MET A 63 -22.14 -17.14 -1.39
N LYS A 64 -22.74 -15.97 -1.41
CA LYS A 64 -22.60 -14.98 -2.49
C LYS A 64 -21.80 -13.76 -2.02
N LEU A 65 -21.01 -13.20 -2.90
CA LEU A 65 -20.44 -11.88 -2.70
C LEU A 65 -21.54 -10.83 -2.87
N ASN A 66 -21.73 -9.96 -1.88
CA ASN A 66 -22.75 -8.92 -1.91
C ASN A 66 -22.23 -7.63 -1.24
N GLU A 67 -22.57 -6.46 -1.84
CA GLU A 67 -22.24 -5.17 -1.24
C GLU A 67 -22.98 -4.94 0.08
N ASP A 68 -24.19 -5.44 0.20
CA ASP A 68 -25.04 -5.38 1.40
C ASP A 68 -24.88 -6.64 2.31
N TRP A 69 -23.70 -7.24 2.31
CA TRP A 69 -23.40 -8.50 3.02
C TRP A 69 -23.84 -8.51 4.50
N VAL A 70 -23.84 -7.36 5.16
CA VAL A 70 -24.28 -7.24 6.57
C VAL A 70 -25.78 -7.52 6.74
N LYS A 71 -26.57 -7.39 5.68
CA LYS A 71 -28.04 -7.56 5.68
C LYS A 71 -28.49 -8.93 5.14
N ASP A 72 -27.56 -9.73 4.68
CA ASP A 72 -27.83 -11.01 4.02
C ASP A 72 -27.03 -12.14 4.69
N ASP A 73 -27.71 -13.00 5.41
CA ASP A 73 -27.09 -14.11 6.18
C ASP A 73 -26.32 -15.11 5.31
N HIS A 74 -26.56 -15.12 4.00
CA HIS A 74 -25.88 -15.98 3.03
C HIS A 74 -24.91 -15.23 2.11
N ALA A 75 -24.50 -14.04 2.53
CA ALA A 75 -23.56 -13.21 1.79
C ALA A 75 -22.25 -12.99 2.55
N MET A 76 -21.21 -12.72 1.80
CA MET A 76 -19.92 -12.30 2.32
C MET A 76 -19.52 -10.98 1.67
N MET A 77 -18.69 -10.21 2.37
CA MET A 77 -18.20 -8.92 1.89
C MET A 77 -17.38 -9.05 0.61
N LEU A 78 -17.44 -8.05 -0.22
CA LEU A 78 -16.57 -7.94 -1.40
C LEU A 78 -15.10 -7.78 -0.98
N PRO A 79 -14.13 -8.26 -1.78
CA PRO A 79 -12.70 -8.09 -1.50
C PRO A 79 -12.25 -6.64 -1.30
N ALA A 80 -12.93 -5.69 -1.95
CA ALA A 80 -12.69 -4.26 -1.73
C ALA A 80 -13.22 -3.79 -0.37
N GLN A 81 -14.36 -4.31 0.06
CA GLN A 81 -14.91 -4.03 1.40
C GLN A 81 -14.01 -4.61 2.48
N PHE A 82 -13.47 -5.81 2.29
CA PHE A 82 -12.51 -6.39 3.25
C PHE A 82 -11.34 -5.45 3.56
N VAL A 83 -10.72 -4.85 2.55
CA VAL A 83 -9.63 -3.87 2.79
C VAL A 83 -10.13 -2.63 3.50
N LYS A 84 -11.34 -2.16 3.17
CA LYS A 84 -11.95 -0.98 3.83
C LYS A 84 -12.32 -1.25 5.28
N GLU A 85 -12.89 -2.41 5.57
CA GLU A 85 -13.21 -2.79 6.95
C GLU A 85 -11.93 -2.97 7.77
N LEU A 86 -10.89 -3.61 7.21
CA LEU A 86 -9.58 -3.67 7.83
C LEU A 86 -9.04 -2.26 8.13
N GLY A 87 -9.16 -1.31 7.20
CA GLY A 87 -8.73 0.08 7.40
C GLY A 87 -9.51 0.82 8.48
N LYS A 88 -10.78 0.47 8.75
CA LYS A 88 -11.58 1.06 9.84
C LYS A 88 -11.11 0.62 11.22
N GLU A 89 -10.58 -0.59 11.35
CA GLU A 89 -10.06 -1.13 12.60
C GLU A 89 -8.68 -0.53 12.97
N ILE A 90 -7.98 0.04 11.99
CA ILE A 90 -6.65 0.63 12.18
C ILE A 90 -6.80 2.14 12.45
N LYS A 91 -6.22 2.62 13.55
CA LYS A 91 -6.29 4.04 13.95
C LYS A 91 -4.99 4.81 13.64
N GLU A 92 -3.90 4.10 13.47
CA GLU A 92 -2.55 4.66 13.32
C GLU A 92 -2.30 5.23 11.93
N PHE A 93 -3.03 4.73 10.92
CA PHE A 93 -2.92 5.18 9.54
C PHE A 93 -4.22 4.91 8.76
N ASP A 94 -4.43 5.61 7.66
CA ASP A 94 -5.55 5.34 6.75
C ASP A 94 -5.14 4.26 5.73
N LEU A 95 -5.89 3.15 5.68
CA LEU A 95 -5.76 2.08 4.69
C LEU A 95 -7.04 2.01 3.87
N SER A 96 -6.91 2.10 2.55
CA SER A 96 -8.07 2.08 1.64
C SER A 96 -7.69 1.59 0.24
N LEU A 97 -8.64 1.73 -0.70
CA LEU A 97 -8.43 1.43 -2.12
C LEU A 97 -8.75 2.65 -2.97
N VAL A 98 -8.00 2.79 -4.05
CA VAL A 98 -8.28 3.77 -5.10
C VAL A 98 -8.31 3.08 -6.47
N GLY A 99 -9.20 3.53 -7.35
CA GLY A 99 -9.32 3.02 -8.72
C GLY A 99 -9.06 4.10 -9.76
N THR A 100 -8.68 3.69 -10.97
CA THR A 100 -8.57 4.60 -12.14
C THR A 100 -9.95 5.00 -12.67
N ASP A 101 -10.88 4.06 -12.64
CA ASP A 101 -12.30 4.25 -12.99
C ASP A 101 -13.16 3.62 -11.89
N PRO A 102 -13.24 4.27 -10.72
CA PRO A 102 -13.85 3.66 -9.56
C PRO A 102 -15.38 3.65 -9.67
N LEU A 103 -16.02 2.54 -9.34
CA LEU A 103 -17.49 2.41 -9.28
C LEU A 103 -18.13 3.40 -8.30
N TYR A 104 -17.38 3.85 -7.32
CA TYR A 104 -17.80 4.83 -6.31
C TYR A 104 -16.79 5.97 -6.22
N ALA A 105 -17.25 7.20 -6.27
CA ALA A 105 -16.43 8.41 -6.20
C ALA A 105 -15.52 8.45 -4.94
N SER A 106 -15.96 7.83 -3.85
CA SER A 106 -15.15 7.70 -2.63
C SER A 106 -13.85 6.90 -2.81
N ASN A 107 -13.76 6.13 -3.89
CA ASN A 107 -12.56 5.35 -4.25
C ASN A 107 -11.71 6.05 -5.32
N ALA A 108 -12.00 7.31 -5.66
CA ALA A 108 -11.12 8.08 -6.54
C ALA A 108 -9.83 8.50 -5.79
N ALA A 109 -8.76 8.68 -6.54
CA ALA A 109 -7.52 9.26 -6.02
C ALA A 109 -7.78 10.68 -5.51
N LYS A 110 -7.30 10.99 -4.29
CA LYS A 110 -7.66 12.22 -3.57
C LYS A 110 -6.73 13.39 -3.88
N SER A 111 -5.49 13.11 -4.29
CA SER A 111 -4.48 14.13 -4.55
C SER A 111 -3.79 13.89 -5.90
N ASP A 112 -3.00 14.86 -6.34
CA ASP A 112 -2.22 14.73 -7.56
C ASP A 112 -1.07 13.73 -7.39
N ALA A 113 -0.52 13.58 -6.18
CA ALA A 113 0.43 12.54 -5.85
C ALA A 113 -0.20 11.14 -6.03
N GLU A 114 -1.41 10.93 -5.50
CA GLU A 114 -2.14 9.67 -5.68
C GLU A 114 -2.46 9.38 -7.15
N LYS A 115 -2.92 10.38 -7.90
CA LYS A 115 -3.19 10.23 -9.35
C LYS A 115 -1.94 9.85 -10.12
N GLY A 116 -0.82 10.50 -9.84
CA GLY A 116 0.47 10.23 -10.48
C GLY A 116 0.96 8.81 -10.19
N MET A 117 0.91 8.38 -8.92
CA MET A 117 1.29 7.02 -8.53
C MET A 117 0.36 5.97 -9.15
N LEU A 118 -0.95 6.22 -9.19
CA LEU A 118 -1.91 5.30 -9.80
C LEU A 118 -1.64 5.12 -11.30
N ALA A 119 -1.36 6.21 -12.02
CA ALA A 119 -0.98 6.18 -13.42
C ALA A 119 0.32 5.41 -13.67
N GLU A 120 1.30 5.53 -12.77
CA GLU A 120 2.56 4.79 -12.88
C GLU A 120 2.37 3.29 -12.62
N LEU A 121 1.54 2.91 -11.62
CA LEU A 121 1.20 1.52 -11.34
C LEU A 121 0.43 0.86 -12.48
N ALA A 122 -0.42 1.60 -13.17
CA ALA A 122 -1.18 1.11 -14.34
C ALA A 122 -0.28 0.69 -15.51
N LYS A 123 0.99 1.13 -15.55
CA LYS A 123 1.98 0.69 -16.55
C LYS A 123 2.50 -0.73 -16.31
N GLY A 124 1.97 -1.45 -15.32
CA GLY A 124 2.27 -2.86 -15.07
C GLY A 124 3.58 -3.14 -14.33
N LYS A 125 4.22 -2.13 -13.76
CA LYS A 125 5.40 -2.33 -12.90
C LYS A 125 4.94 -2.64 -11.49
N GLU A 126 5.03 -3.91 -11.09
CA GLU A 126 4.73 -4.32 -9.71
C GLU A 126 5.77 -3.78 -8.75
N LYS A 127 5.42 -2.72 -8.06
CA LYS A 127 6.23 -2.15 -6.97
C LYS A 127 5.34 -1.39 -6.00
N VAL A 128 5.86 -1.15 -4.82
CA VAL A 128 5.31 -0.17 -3.90
C VAL A 128 5.87 1.20 -4.30
N LEU A 129 4.98 2.14 -4.55
CA LEU A 129 5.32 3.55 -4.75
C LEU A 129 5.05 4.30 -3.47
N VAL A 130 5.93 5.22 -3.10
CA VAL A 130 5.78 6.09 -1.93
C VAL A 130 6.10 7.51 -2.36
N ALA A 131 5.28 8.46 -1.94
CA ALA A 131 5.46 9.89 -2.21
C ALA A 131 5.02 10.73 -1.00
N ALA A 132 5.61 11.89 -0.85
CA ALA A 132 5.08 12.93 0.04
C ALA A 132 3.81 13.54 -0.57
N ASP A 133 2.82 13.81 0.28
CA ASP A 133 1.57 14.50 -0.06
C ASP A 133 1.23 15.49 1.06
N GLY A 134 1.78 16.67 0.98
CA GLY A 134 1.76 17.66 2.06
C GLY A 134 2.49 17.13 3.31
N ALA A 135 1.80 17.09 4.45
CA ALA A 135 2.32 16.55 5.71
C ALA A 135 2.17 15.02 5.82
N THR A 136 1.57 14.38 4.83
CA THR A 136 1.29 12.95 4.80
C THR A 136 2.26 12.24 3.88
N THR A 137 2.68 11.04 4.23
CA THR A 137 3.36 10.12 3.32
C THR A 137 2.35 9.13 2.78
N VAL A 138 2.20 9.10 1.46
CA VAL A 138 1.28 8.18 0.76
C VAL A 138 2.07 7.04 0.14
N GLY A 139 1.67 5.81 0.43
CA GLY A 139 2.16 4.62 -0.24
C GLY A 139 1.07 3.93 -1.04
N MET A 140 1.41 3.36 -2.19
CA MET A 140 0.49 2.60 -3.04
C MET A 140 1.10 1.30 -3.54
N SER A 141 0.27 0.25 -3.62
CA SER A 141 0.61 -1.01 -4.27
C SER A 141 -0.50 -1.41 -5.25
N ALA A 142 -0.11 -1.78 -6.47
CA ALA A 142 -1.05 -2.19 -7.52
C ALA A 142 -1.98 -3.30 -7.06
N ASP A 143 -3.26 -3.16 -7.37
CA ASP A 143 -4.29 -4.16 -7.17
C ASP A 143 -4.82 -4.66 -8.51
N TYR A 144 -4.94 -5.99 -8.63
CA TYR A 144 -5.35 -6.67 -9.85
C TYR A 144 -6.58 -7.54 -9.61
N ALA A 145 -7.31 -7.84 -10.66
CA ALA A 145 -8.36 -8.86 -10.64
C ALA A 145 -7.72 -10.24 -10.38
N ILE A 146 -7.79 -10.71 -9.13
CA ILE A 146 -7.08 -11.93 -8.68
C ILE A 146 -7.72 -13.19 -9.24
N VAL A 147 -9.05 -13.18 -9.39
CA VAL A 147 -9.89 -14.31 -9.87
C VAL A 147 -10.91 -13.79 -10.88
N ASP A 148 -11.47 -14.69 -11.69
CA ASP A 148 -12.44 -14.32 -12.74
C ASP A 148 -13.67 -13.62 -12.17
N SER A 149 -14.14 -14.01 -10.99
CA SER A 149 -15.28 -13.36 -10.34
C SER A 149 -15.03 -11.87 -9.98
N CYS A 150 -13.79 -11.43 -9.85
CA CYS A 150 -13.47 -10.00 -9.70
C CYS A 150 -13.84 -9.23 -10.98
N ALA A 151 -13.42 -9.75 -12.12
CA ALA A 151 -13.70 -9.18 -13.44
C ALA A 151 -15.20 -9.24 -13.75
N ASP A 152 -15.85 -10.39 -13.51
CA ASP A 152 -17.28 -10.59 -13.74
C ASP A 152 -18.14 -9.60 -12.93
N CYS A 153 -17.82 -9.43 -11.63
CA CYS A 153 -18.51 -8.47 -10.78
C CYS A 153 -18.37 -7.03 -11.32
N HIS A 154 -17.15 -6.61 -11.68
CA HIS A 154 -16.90 -5.30 -12.26
C HIS A 154 -17.65 -5.10 -13.58
N ASN A 155 -17.58 -6.07 -14.50
CA ASN A 155 -18.22 -5.96 -15.81
C ASN A 155 -19.75 -5.89 -15.74
N ASN A 156 -20.36 -6.54 -14.75
CA ASN A 156 -21.80 -6.60 -14.58
C ASN A 156 -22.34 -5.54 -13.61
N HIS A 157 -21.49 -4.77 -12.95
CA HIS A 157 -21.93 -3.77 -12.00
C HIS A 157 -22.67 -2.62 -12.71
N PRO A 158 -23.84 -2.16 -12.20
CA PRO A 158 -24.64 -1.13 -12.88
C PRO A 158 -23.92 0.22 -13.04
N LYS A 159 -22.92 0.50 -12.22
CA LYS A 159 -22.14 1.75 -12.29
C LYS A 159 -20.87 1.65 -13.15
N THR A 160 -20.57 0.49 -13.72
CA THR A 160 -19.37 0.35 -14.53
C THR A 160 -19.54 0.97 -15.91
N THR A 161 -18.51 1.67 -16.36
CA THR A 161 -18.38 2.15 -17.74
C THR A 161 -17.56 1.18 -18.59
N LYS A 162 -16.67 0.41 -17.96
CA LYS A 162 -15.79 -0.57 -18.59
C LYS A 162 -16.29 -2.00 -18.36
N LYS A 163 -16.60 -2.73 -19.45
CA LYS A 163 -17.20 -4.08 -19.42
C LYS A 163 -16.33 -5.17 -20.01
N ASP A 164 -15.04 -4.92 -20.15
CA ASP A 164 -14.06 -5.82 -20.77
C ASP A 164 -12.95 -6.24 -19.83
N CYS A 165 -13.16 -6.06 -18.51
CA CYS A 165 -12.21 -6.43 -17.49
C CYS A 165 -11.98 -7.95 -17.48
N LYS A 166 -10.74 -8.38 -17.29
CA LYS A 166 -10.31 -9.78 -17.24
C LYS A 166 -9.49 -10.04 -15.99
N LYS A 167 -9.41 -11.31 -15.60
CA LYS A 167 -8.46 -11.74 -14.57
C LYS A 167 -7.04 -11.31 -14.94
N GLY A 168 -6.34 -10.70 -13.99
CA GLY A 168 -5.01 -10.13 -14.17
C GLY A 168 -5.01 -8.65 -14.55
N ASP A 169 -6.15 -8.06 -14.91
CA ASP A 169 -6.23 -6.64 -15.24
C ASP A 169 -6.01 -5.78 -13.99
N PHE A 170 -5.41 -4.62 -14.22
CA PHE A 170 -5.21 -3.60 -13.21
C PHE A 170 -6.55 -2.96 -12.81
N MET A 171 -6.87 -3.02 -11.52
CA MET A 171 -8.13 -2.54 -10.96
C MET A 171 -7.96 -1.23 -10.19
N GLY A 172 -6.73 -0.88 -9.85
CA GLY A 172 -6.40 0.25 -9.01
C GLY A 172 -5.25 -0.05 -8.06
N ALA A 173 -5.27 0.51 -6.86
CA ALA A 173 -4.23 0.31 -5.87
C ALA A 173 -4.80 0.22 -4.44
N ILE A 174 -4.14 -0.57 -3.60
CA ILE A 174 -4.23 -0.44 -2.15
C ILE A 174 -3.38 0.76 -1.77
N VAL A 175 -3.92 1.66 -0.96
CA VAL A 175 -3.26 2.89 -0.52
C VAL A 175 -3.17 2.95 0.99
N VAL A 176 -2.00 3.37 1.49
CA VAL A 176 -1.78 3.73 2.89
C VAL A 176 -1.39 5.20 2.98
N ARG A 177 -1.97 5.92 3.97
CA ARG A 177 -1.65 7.33 4.25
C ARG A 177 -1.16 7.44 5.69
N LEU A 178 0.11 7.80 5.84
CA LEU A 178 0.83 7.92 7.12
C LEU A 178 0.96 9.40 7.48
N LYS A 179 0.44 9.78 8.65
CA LYS A 179 0.49 11.16 9.16
C LYS A 179 1.79 11.44 9.90
#